data_f8e0ee96c4088c808cd8f7876ff6c883
#
_entry.id   f8e0ee96c4088c808cd8f7876ff6c883
#
_cell.length_a   1.000
_cell.length_b   1.000
_cell.length_c   1.000
_cell.angle_alpha   90.00
_cell.angle_beta   90.00
_cell.angle_gamma   90.00
#
_symmetry.space_group_name_H-M   'P 1'
#
loop_
_entity.id
_entity.type
_entity.pdbx_description
1 polymer ?
#
loop_
_entity_poly.entity_id
_entity_poly.type
_entity_poly.pdbx_seq_one_letter_code
_entity_poly.pdbx_strand_id
1 'polypeptide(L)'
;IVSNELVGSIKLFKTDKAVITPQEAELLQGIADFLSLQLAQQKLDEQQLLLLQIECQMLKAQINPHFFFNTLGTIQALIDVNPKEAGSLIKELAEFYRKNLKHSDESIALQEELASVRNYLRIEKVRFGDKIKVVESVPDELMQQLIPLFSLQLLVENAIRHGLGLKVEPGTIFIRAWQEGEVLLVQVEDNGVGMEPQQLSVLLENVPERQTHGTGIGLLNIHRRIQRFYGDNYGLQVESIKGTGTVVTLRLPIRRKEHA
;
A
#
# COMPACT_ATOMS: atom_id res chain seq x y z
N ILE A 1 -34.16 -15.27 -13.53
CA ILE A 1 -33.57 -15.10 -12.17
C ILE A 1 -32.10 -15.46 -12.32
N VAL A 2 -31.21 -14.58 -11.93
CA VAL A 2 -29.75 -14.80 -11.94
C VAL A 2 -29.28 -14.73 -10.50
N SER A 3 -28.58 -15.77 -10.02
CA SER A 3 -28.09 -15.87 -8.64
C SER A 3 -29.14 -15.55 -7.55
N ASN A 4 -30.36 -16.06 -7.74
CA ASN A 4 -31.52 -15.85 -6.85
C ASN A 4 -32.09 -14.42 -6.84
N GLU A 5 -31.65 -13.55 -7.74
CA GLU A 5 -32.18 -12.18 -7.90
C GLU A 5 -33.04 -12.08 -9.17
N LEU A 6 -34.16 -11.35 -9.09
CA LEU A 6 -35.01 -11.06 -10.25
C LEU A 6 -34.36 -9.94 -11.08
N VAL A 7 -33.75 -10.28 -12.20
CA VAL A 7 -33.05 -9.33 -13.08
C VAL A 7 -34.00 -8.74 -14.12
N GLY A 8 -35.08 -9.43 -14.49
CA GLY A 8 -36.04 -8.97 -15.45
C GLY A 8 -37.23 -9.92 -15.59
N SER A 9 -38.17 -9.57 -16.45
CA SER A 9 -39.33 -10.41 -16.77
C SER A 9 -39.62 -10.37 -18.25
N ILE A 10 -40.03 -11.51 -18.81
CA ILE A 10 -40.53 -11.63 -20.18
C ILE A 10 -42.05 -11.74 -20.11
N LYS A 11 -42.76 -10.95 -20.92
CA LYS A 11 -44.23 -10.98 -20.99
C LYS A 11 -44.68 -11.25 -22.43
N LEU A 12 -45.55 -12.23 -22.59
CA LEU A 12 -46.20 -12.53 -23.87
C LEU A 12 -47.61 -11.93 -23.85
N PHE A 13 -47.95 -11.21 -24.89
CA PHE A 13 -49.29 -10.68 -25.13
C PHE A 13 -49.88 -11.28 -26.40
N LYS A 14 -51.14 -11.76 -26.34
CA LYS A 14 -51.90 -12.19 -27.51
C LYS A 14 -53.02 -11.19 -27.78
N THR A 15 -53.26 -10.85 -29.03
CA THR A 15 -54.30 -9.87 -29.48
C THR A 15 -55.69 -10.43 -29.46
N ASP A 16 -55.85 -11.75 -29.57
CA ASP A 16 -57.15 -12.44 -29.54
C ASP A 16 -57.31 -13.20 -28.24
N LYS A 17 -58.56 -13.53 -27.87
CA LYS A 17 -58.89 -14.30 -26.64
C LYS A 17 -58.31 -15.73 -26.62
N ALA A 18 -57.25 -15.97 -27.36
CA ALA A 18 -56.58 -17.29 -27.48
C ALA A 18 -55.77 -17.57 -26.19
N VAL A 19 -55.94 -18.74 -25.67
CA VAL A 19 -55.20 -19.27 -24.52
C VAL A 19 -53.77 -19.54 -24.95
N ILE A 20 -52.79 -19.27 -24.06
CA ILE A 20 -51.38 -19.65 -24.29
C ILE A 20 -51.30 -21.18 -24.33
N THR A 21 -50.74 -21.71 -25.42
CA THR A 21 -50.51 -23.14 -25.53
C THR A 21 -49.31 -23.63 -24.70
N PRO A 22 -49.29 -24.90 -24.29
CA PRO A 22 -48.12 -25.45 -23.54
C PRO A 22 -46.81 -25.28 -24.30
N GLN A 23 -46.80 -25.39 -25.62
CA GLN A 23 -45.63 -25.21 -26.49
C GLN A 23 -45.10 -23.77 -26.47
N GLU A 24 -45.99 -22.78 -26.47
CA GLU A 24 -45.60 -21.36 -26.36
C GLU A 24 -45.06 -21.04 -24.99
N ALA A 25 -45.57 -21.64 -23.91
CA ALA A 25 -45.04 -21.50 -22.56
C ALA A 25 -43.63 -22.12 -22.43
N GLU A 26 -43.42 -23.30 -23.02
CA GLU A 26 -42.12 -23.98 -23.03
C GLU A 26 -41.09 -23.20 -23.84
N LEU A 27 -41.46 -22.62 -24.99
CA LEU A 27 -40.59 -21.74 -25.76
C LEU A 27 -40.16 -20.50 -24.96
N LEU A 28 -41.10 -19.86 -24.26
CA LEU A 28 -40.80 -18.69 -23.41
C LEU A 28 -39.89 -19.05 -22.28
N GLN A 29 -40.09 -20.21 -21.66
CA GLN A 29 -39.22 -20.69 -20.60
C GLN A 29 -37.80 -20.90 -21.13
N GLY A 30 -37.64 -21.54 -22.29
CA GLY A 30 -36.34 -21.73 -22.93
C GLY A 30 -35.63 -20.41 -23.26
N ILE A 31 -36.39 -19.40 -23.74
CA ILE A 31 -35.84 -18.05 -23.96
C ILE A 31 -35.41 -17.42 -22.66
N ALA A 32 -36.22 -17.53 -21.58
CA ALA A 32 -35.90 -16.97 -20.28
C ALA A 32 -34.65 -17.62 -19.68
N ASP A 33 -34.52 -18.94 -19.78
CA ASP A 33 -33.36 -19.67 -19.28
C ASP A 33 -32.09 -19.30 -20.06
N PHE A 34 -32.20 -19.18 -21.40
CA PHE A 34 -31.10 -18.73 -22.26
C PHE A 34 -30.62 -17.30 -21.88
N LEU A 35 -31.57 -16.36 -21.74
CA LEU A 35 -31.25 -14.99 -21.34
C LEU A 35 -30.68 -14.92 -19.93
N SER A 36 -31.20 -15.74 -19.00
CA SER A 36 -30.66 -15.84 -17.64
C SER A 36 -29.21 -16.33 -17.64
N LEU A 37 -28.89 -17.32 -18.49
CA LEU A 37 -27.51 -17.81 -18.64
C LEU A 37 -26.60 -16.75 -19.23
N GLN A 38 -27.05 -16.03 -20.27
CA GLN A 38 -26.26 -14.94 -20.89
C GLN A 38 -25.98 -13.80 -19.90
N LEU A 39 -26.98 -13.40 -19.11
CA LEU A 39 -26.81 -12.37 -18.09
C LEU A 39 -25.88 -12.83 -16.93
N ALA A 40 -25.95 -14.10 -16.52
CA ALA A 40 -25.05 -14.67 -15.55
C ALA A 40 -23.61 -14.66 -16.04
N GLN A 41 -23.39 -15.04 -17.33
CA GLN A 41 -22.08 -15.02 -17.94
C GLN A 41 -21.51 -13.58 -18.01
N GLN A 42 -22.31 -12.63 -18.48
CA GLN A 42 -21.90 -11.22 -18.54
C GLN A 42 -21.50 -10.67 -17.16
N LYS A 43 -22.29 -10.97 -16.12
CA LYS A 43 -21.96 -10.56 -14.73
C LYS A 43 -20.65 -11.16 -14.25
N LEU A 44 -20.36 -12.40 -14.61
CA LEU A 44 -19.09 -13.06 -14.29
C LEU A 44 -17.91 -12.40 -15.00
N ASP A 45 -18.07 -12.10 -16.29
CA ASP A 45 -17.03 -11.44 -17.09
C ASP A 45 -16.73 -10.03 -16.57
N GLU A 46 -17.76 -9.26 -16.18
CA GLU A 46 -17.62 -7.95 -15.54
C GLU A 46 -16.87 -8.03 -14.19
N GLN A 47 -17.17 -9.06 -13.38
CA GLN A 47 -16.46 -9.29 -12.10
C GLN A 47 -14.99 -9.66 -12.33
N GLN A 48 -14.69 -10.50 -13.33
CA GLN A 48 -13.31 -10.85 -13.69
C GLN A 48 -12.53 -9.62 -14.18
N LEU A 49 -13.15 -8.79 -15.02
CA LEU A 49 -12.53 -7.55 -15.48
C LEU A 49 -12.22 -6.60 -14.33
N LEU A 50 -13.14 -6.47 -13.39
CA LEU A 50 -12.94 -5.65 -12.19
C LEU A 50 -11.78 -6.16 -11.32
N LEU A 51 -11.69 -7.48 -11.12
CA LEU A 51 -10.58 -8.09 -10.39
C LEU A 51 -9.24 -7.81 -11.06
N LEU A 52 -9.15 -7.99 -12.38
CA LEU A 52 -7.96 -7.68 -13.17
C LEU A 52 -7.58 -6.19 -13.09
N GLN A 53 -8.56 -5.29 -13.07
CA GLN A 53 -8.32 -3.86 -12.88
C GLN A 53 -7.76 -3.55 -11.50
N ILE A 54 -8.31 -4.18 -10.45
CA ILE A 54 -7.82 -4.04 -9.07
C ILE A 54 -6.39 -4.57 -8.95
N GLU A 55 -6.10 -5.76 -9.49
CA GLU A 55 -4.76 -6.33 -9.51
C GLU A 55 -3.76 -5.42 -10.24
N CYS A 56 -4.15 -4.89 -11.39
CA CYS A 56 -3.33 -3.94 -12.15
C CYS A 56 -3.09 -2.63 -11.38
N GLN A 57 -4.08 -2.13 -10.66
CA GLN A 57 -3.93 -0.95 -9.80
C GLN A 57 -3.03 -1.23 -8.59
N MET A 58 -3.14 -2.42 -7.97
CA MET A 58 -2.26 -2.85 -6.89
C MET A 58 -0.80 -2.95 -7.34
N LEU A 59 -0.56 -3.57 -8.52
CA LEU A 59 0.79 -3.64 -9.11
C LEU A 59 1.36 -2.25 -9.43
N LYS A 60 0.54 -1.32 -9.94
CA LYS A 60 0.96 0.07 -10.17
C LYS A 60 1.24 0.82 -8.87
N ALA A 61 0.49 0.55 -7.79
CA ALA A 61 0.71 1.16 -6.49
C ALA A 61 2.00 0.68 -5.79
N GLN A 62 2.50 -0.52 -6.14
CA GLN A 62 3.80 -1.01 -5.65
C GLN A 62 5.00 -0.25 -6.25
N ILE A 63 4.80 0.45 -7.37
CA ILE A 63 5.80 1.34 -7.93
C ILE A 63 5.46 2.76 -7.45
N ASN A 64 6.27 3.33 -6.56
CA ASN A 64 6.17 4.75 -6.23
C ASN A 64 6.61 5.59 -7.45
N PRO A 65 5.68 6.18 -8.25
CA PRO A 65 6.05 6.82 -9.52
C PRO A 65 6.96 8.02 -9.29
N HIS A 66 6.73 8.76 -8.22
CA HIS A 66 7.51 9.93 -7.89
C HIS A 66 8.97 9.58 -7.54
N PHE A 67 9.19 8.54 -6.75
CA PHE A 67 10.54 8.03 -6.46
C PHE A 67 11.24 7.56 -7.74
N PHE A 68 10.53 6.80 -8.58
CA PHE A 68 11.07 6.30 -9.85
C PHE A 68 11.52 7.44 -10.77
N PHE A 69 10.64 8.42 -11.05
CA PHE A 69 10.99 9.54 -11.94
C PHE A 69 12.09 10.42 -11.35
N ASN A 70 12.12 10.67 -10.06
CA ASN A 70 13.16 11.43 -9.41
C ASN A 70 14.53 10.73 -9.51
N THR A 71 14.54 9.40 -9.30
CA THR A 71 15.78 8.62 -9.44
C THR A 71 16.28 8.61 -10.88
N LEU A 72 15.38 8.48 -11.88
CA LEU A 72 15.75 8.59 -13.29
C LEU A 72 16.33 9.97 -13.62
N GLY A 73 15.74 11.06 -13.10
CA GLY A 73 16.26 12.41 -13.26
C GLY A 73 17.66 12.57 -12.65
N THR A 74 17.89 11.97 -11.47
CA THR A 74 19.22 11.94 -10.84
C THR A 74 20.23 11.16 -11.68
N ILE A 75 19.84 10.00 -12.19
CA ILE A 75 20.68 9.19 -13.10
C ILE A 75 21.05 10.00 -14.33
N GLN A 76 20.08 10.66 -14.97
CA GLN A 76 20.31 11.50 -16.15
C GLN A 76 21.33 12.62 -15.86
N ALA A 77 21.20 13.30 -14.73
CA ALA A 77 22.14 14.34 -14.33
C ALA A 77 23.56 13.80 -14.05
N LEU A 78 23.68 12.54 -13.62
CA LEU A 78 24.96 11.91 -13.32
C LEU A 78 25.66 11.31 -14.56
N ILE A 79 24.96 11.04 -15.66
CA ILE A 79 25.53 10.39 -16.84
C ILE A 79 26.79 11.10 -17.34
N ASP A 80 26.76 12.42 -17.41
CA ASP A 80 27.88 13.21 -17.92
C ASP A 80 28.90 13.57 -16.84
N VAL A 81 28.48 13.68 -15.57
CA VAL A 81 29.32 14.14 -14.44
C VAL A 81 30.04 13.00 -13.76
N ASN A 82 29.32 11.90 -13.49
CA ASN A 82 29.84 10.70 -12.81
C ASN A 82 29.21 9.42 -13.37
N PRO A 83 29.63 8.94 -14.56
CA PRO A 83 29.05 7.76 -15.22
C PRO A 83 29.08 6.48 -14.38
N LYS A 84 30.10 6.35 -13.51
CA LYS A 84 30.23 5.18 -12.63
C LYS A 84 29.12 5.16 -11.59
N GLU A 85 28.83 6.29 -10.98
CA GLU A 85 27.75 6.43 -9.99
C GLU A 85 26.37 6.30 -10.65
N ALA A 86 26.18 6.85 -11.85
CA ALA A 86 24.96 6.63 -12.63
C ALA A 86 24.72 5.13 -12.89
N GLY A 87 25.76 4.39 -13.29
CA GLY A 87 25.68 2.95 -13.50
C GLY A 87 25.39 2.15 -12.20
N SER A 88 25.94 2.58 -11.05
CA SER A 88 25.63 1.98 -9.75
C SER A 88 24.17 2.22 -9.37
N LEU A 89 23.69 3.46 -9.54
CA LEU A 89 22.33 3.84 -9.18
C LEU A 89 21.27 3.08 -10.02
N ILE A 90 21.54 2.82 -11.30
CA ILE A 90 20.70 1.97 -12.17
C ILE A 90 20.59 0.55 -11.59
N LYS A 91 21.71 -0.03 -11.17
CA LYS A 91 21.71 -1.39 -10.59
C LYS A 91 20.95 -1.44 -9.28
N GLU A 92 21.16 -0.46 -8.41
CA GLU A 92 20.47 -0.36 -7.12
C GLU A 92 18.95 -0.16 -7.29
N LEU A 93 18.54 0.66 -8.25
CA LEU A 93 17.13 0.86 -8.61
C LEU A 93 16.50 -0.45 -9.13
N ALA A 94 17.20 -1.16 -10.01
CA ALA A 94 16.73 -2.43 -10.54
C ALA A 94 16.62 -3.51 -9.45
N GLU A 95 17.57 -3.57 -8.50
CA GLU A 95 17.49 -4.48 -7.35
C GLU A 95 16.36 -4.12 -6.40
N PHE A 96 16.15 -2.85 -6.11
CA PHE A 96 15.07 -2.36 -5.28
C PHE A 96 13.72 -2.83 -5.81
N TYR A 97 13.43 -2.59 -7.11
CA TYR A 97 12.16 -3.03 -7.70
C TYR A 97 12.05 -4.55 -7.82
N ARG A 98 13.14 -5.25 -8.13
CA ARG A 98 13.12 -6.72 -8.20
C ARG A 98 12.77 -7.37 -6.87
N LYS A 99 13.27 -6.83 -5.76
CA LYS A 99 12.93 -7.30 -4.40
C LYS A 99 11.46 -7.02 -4.08
N ASN A 100 11.01 -5.79 -4.34
CA ASN A 100 9.64 -5.38 -4.06
C ASN A 100 8.58 -6.17 -4.86
N LEU A 101 8.91 -6.61 -6.09
CA LEU A 101 8.01 -7.40 -6.93
C LEU A 101 8.01 -8.90 -6.61
N LYS A 102 9.00 -9.41 -5.87
CA LYS A 102 9.11 -10.85 -5.55
C LYS A 102 8.34 -11.28 -4.30
N HIS A 103 8.01 -10.35 -3.42
CA HIS A 103 7.32 -10.69 -2.19
C HIS A 103 5.82 -10.89 -2.46
N SER A 104 5.36 -12.14 -2.34
CA SER A 104 3.95 -12.52 -2.30
C SER A 104 3.41 -12.60 -0.87
N ASP A 105 4.29 -12.60 0.13
CA ASP A 105 3.94 -12.78 1.53
C ASP A 105 3.39 -11.47 2.12
N GLU A 106 2.36 -11.57 2.92
CA GLU A 106 1.74 -10.42 3.60
C GLU A 106 2.60 -9.83 4.72
N SER A 107 3.53 -10.65 5.26
CA SER A 107 4.45 -10.28 6.35
C SER A 107 5.84 -10.84 6.10
N ILE A 108 6.87 -10.06 6.44
CA ILE A 108 8.28 -10.44 6.32
C ILE A 108 9.04 -10.17 7.62
N ALA A 109 10.24 -10.71 7.75
CA ALA A 109 11.09 -10.43 8.90
C ALA A 109 11.52 -8.96 8.93
N LEU A 110 11.60 -8.37 10.11
CA LEU A 110 12.03 -6.97 10.32
C LEU A 110 13.38 -6.69 9.66
N GLN A 111 14.32 -7.63 9.70
CA GLN A 111 15.60 -7.51 9.00
C GLN A 111 15.47 -7.35 7.48
N GLU A 112 14.48 -8.00 6.86
CA GLU A 112 14.22 -7.90 5.41
C GLU A 112 13.66 -6.52 5.04
N GLU A 113 12.73 -5.99 5.86
CA GLU A 113 12.23 -4.61 5.72
C GLU A 113 13.35 -3.58 5.92
N LEU A 114 14.19 -3.75 6.95
CA LEU A 114 15.35 -2.87 7.17
C LEU A 114 16.32 -2.91 5.98
N ALA A 115 16.55 -4.08 5.40
CA ALA A 115 17.40 -4.20 4.20
C ALA A 115 16.79 -3.44 3.00
N SER A 116 15.46 -3.49 2.83
CA SER A 116 14.75 -2.73 1.79
C SER A 116 14.83 -1.22 2.04
N VAL A 117 14.64 -0.80 3.29
CA VAL A 117 14.80 0.60 3.71
C VAL A 117 16.23 1.10 3.46
N ARG A 118 17.25 0.33 3.81
CA ARG A 118 18.66 0.71 3.56
C ARG A 118 18.95 0.87 2.07
N ASN A 119 18.38 0.01 1.20
CA ASN A 119 18.50 0.15 -0.25
C ASN A 119 17.82 1.42 -0.75
N TYR A 120 16.60 1.70 -0.29
CA TYR A 120 15.86 2.93 -0.60
C TYR A 120 16.66 4.18 -0.17
N LEU A 121 17.15 4.20 1.06
CA LEU A 121 17.94 5.31 1.61
C LEU A 121 19.25 5.54 0.84
N ARG A 122 19.88 4.49 0.33
CA ARG A 122 21.10 4.60 -0.49
C ARG A 122 20.82 5.33 -1.80
N ILE A 123 19.69 5.01 -2.44
CA ILE A 123 19.25 5.70 -3.67
C ILE A 123 18.93 7.17 -3.36
N GLU A 124 18.18 7.45 -2.29
CA GLU A 124 17.83 8.81 -1.89
C GLU A 124 19.06 9.65 -1.46
N LYS A 125 20.09 9.01 -0.90
CA LYS A 125 21.33 9.69 -0.52
C LYS A 125 22.06 10.29 -1.71
N VAL A 126 21.99 9.67 -2.89
CA VAL A 126 22.57 10.24 -4.12
C VAL A 126 21.88 11.54 -4.50
N ARG A 127 20.57 11.64 -4.25
CA ARG A 127 19.77 12.85 -4.56
C ARG A 127 19.93 13.95 -3.51
N PHE A 128 19.89 13.60 -2.24
CA PHE A 128 19.88 14.57 -1.15
C PHE A 128 21.28 14.85 -0.57
N GLY A 129 22.28 14.04 -0.94
CA GLY A 129 23.63 14.17 -0.39
C GLY A 129 23.65 13.90 1.13
N ASP A 130 24.40 14.72 1.84
CA ASP A 130 24.54 14.63 3.29
C ASP A 130 23.40 15.32 4.07
N LYS A 131 22.34 15.75 3.38
CA LYS A 131 21.18 16.38 4.02
C LYS A 131 20.33 15.40 4.83
N ILE A 132 20.44 14.10 4.57
CA ILE A 132 19.68 13.07 5.30
C ILE A 132 20.66 12.21 6.09
N LYS A 133 20.51 12.23 7.42
CA LYS A 133 21.18 11.32 8.34
C LYS A 133 20.18 10.28 8.85
N VAL A 134 20.59 9.02 8.91
CA VAL A 134 19.78 7.94 9.46
C VAL A 134 20.51 7.28 10.61
N VAL A 135 19.80 7.07 11.72
CA VAL A 135 20.29 6.41 12.92
C VAL A 135 19.38 5.23 13.20
N GLU A 136 19.94 4.01 13.15
CA GLU A 136 19.22 2.77 13.44
C GLU A 136 19.60 2.26 14.84
N SER A 137 18.59 1.88 15.63
CA SER A 137 18.73 1.25 16.94
C SER A 137 17.71 0.13 17.07
N VAL A 138 18.04 -1.03 16.51
CA VAL A 138 17.19 -2.22 16.47
C VAL A 138 17.97 -3.39 17.05
N PRO A 139 17.53 -3.97 18.17
CA PRO A 139 18.17 -5.15 18.77
C PRO A 139 18.12 -6.37 17.86
N ASP A 140 19.21 -7.18 17.87
CA ASP A 140 19.32 -8.39 17.04
C ASP A 140 18.22 -9.41 17.33
N GLU A 141 17.75 -9.50 18.56
CA GLU A 141 16.67 -10.41 18.99
C GLU A 141 15.35 -10.13 18.29
N LEU A 142 15.15 -8.88 17.81
CA LEU A 142 13.93 -8.45 17.12
C LEU A 142 14.01 -8.58 15.60
N MET A 143 15.17 -8.88 15.04
CA MET A 143 15.38 -8.93 13.59
C MET A 143 14.52 -10.00 12.88
N GLN A 144 14.15 -11.07 13.58
CA GLN A 144 13.31 -12.16 13.05
C GLN A 144 11.82 -11.97 13.31
N GLN A 145 11.41 -10.87 13.95
CA GLN A 145 10.01 -10.57 14.17
C GLN A 145 9.31 -10.26 12.85
N LEU A 146 8.10 -10.79 12.68
CA LEU A 146 7.31 -10.55 11.47
C LEU A 146 6.59 -9.21 11.56
N ILE A 147 6.75 -8.42 10.52
CA ILE A 147 6.03 -7.15 10.33
C ILE A 147 5.34 -7.14 8.97
N PRO A 148 4.25 -6.39 8.80
CA PRO A 148 3.57 -6.29 7.52
C PRO A 148 4.49 -5.71 6.45
N LEU A 149 4.51 -6.35 5.28
CA LEU A 149 5.33 -5.94 4.12
C LEU A 149 5.11 -4.46 3.78
N PHE A 150 6.18 -3.74 3.46
CA PHE A 150 6.22 -2.31 3.11
C PHE A 150 5.77 -1.35 4.22
N SER A 151 5.60 -1.82 5.47
CA SER A 151 5.16 -0.93 6.55
C SER A 151 6.28 0.03 6.98
N LEU A 152 7.48 -0.49 7.28
CA LEU A 152 8.61 0.34 7.68
C LEU A 152 9.13 1.21 6.53
N GLN A 153 9.18 0.66 5.32
CA GLN A 153 9.58 1.39 4.13
C GLN A 153 8.69 2.62 3.91
N LEU A 154 7.36 2.48 3.98
CA LEU A 154 6.44 3.61 3.80
C LEU A 154 6.61 4.68 4.89
N LEU A 155 6.88 4.29 6.15
CA LEU A 155 7.16 5.26 7.22
C LEU A 155 8.40 6.09 6.90
N VAL A 156 9.48 5.46 6.43
CA VAL A 156 10.72 6.14 6.06
C VAL A 156 10.52 7.01 4.81
N GLU A 157 9.79 6.53 3.81
CA GLU A 157 9.42 7.32 2.63
C GLU A 157 8.65 8.59 3.03
N ASN A 158 7.70 8.49 3.96
CA ASN A 158 6.94 9.63 4.46
C ASN A 158 7.83 10.61 5.23
N ALA A 159 8.73 10.12 6.09
CA ALA A 159 9.69 10.95 6.82
C ALA A 159 10.57 11.76 5.85
N ILE A 160 11.07 11.13 4.78
CA ILE A 160 11.87 11.83 3.77
C ILE A 160 11.01 12.82 3.00
N ARG A 161 9.89 12.39 2.45
CA ARG A 161 9.11 13.18 1.51
C ARG A 161 8.39 14.35 2.19
N HIS A 162 7.78 14.10 3.33
CA HIS A 162 6.89 15.05 4.01
C HIS A 162 7.55 15.71 5.21
N GLY A 163 8.50 15.04 5.86
CA GLY A 163 9.27 15.59 6.96
C GLY A 163 10.48 16.40 6.47
N LEU A 164 11.46 15.74 5.91
CA LEU A 164 12.76 16.31 5.59
C LEU A 164 12.80 17.01 4.22
N GLY A 165 12.08 16.53 3.22
CA GLY A 165 12.11 17.06 1.85
C GLY A 165 11.63 18.50 1.73
N LEU A 166 10.90 19.01 2.73
CA LEU A 166 10.44 20.39 2.82
C LEU A 166 11.37 21.29 3.66
N LYS A 167 12.41 20.70 4.27
CA LYS A 167 13.37 21.41 5.13
C LYS A 167 14.61 21.81 4.33
N VAL A 168 15.10 23.00 4.57
CA VAL A 168 16.35 23.49 3.93
C VAL A 168 17.57 22.90 4.62
N GLU A 169 17.52 22.77 5.95
CA GLU A 169 18.58 22.27 6.80
C GLU A 169 18.67 20.73 6.75
N PRO A 170 19.85 20.15 7.02
CA PRO A 170 19.99 18.71 7.18
C PRO A 170 19.04 18.16 8.24
N GLY A 171 18.47 16.99 7.95
CA GLY A 171 17.55 16.30 8.84
C GLY A 171 18.04 14.91 9.23
N THR A 172 17.45 14.39 10.31
CA THR A 172 17.77 13.06 10.82
C THR A 172 16.52 12.23 10.94
N ILE A 173 16.62 10.97 10.53
CA ILE A 173 15.60 9.95 10.75
C ILE A 173 16.18 8.96 11.76
N PHE A 174 15.41 8.67 12.81
CA PHE A 174 15.72 7.61 13.76
C PHE A 174 14.78 6.44 13.51
N ILE A 175 15.35 5.24 13.39
CA ILE A 175 14.61 3.98 13.29
C ILE A 175 14.93 3.19 14.55
N ARG A 176 13.93 2.91 15.36
CA ARG A 176 14.08 2.17 16.62
C ARG A 176 13.11 1.01 16.67
N ALA A 177 13.49 -0.06 17.36
CA ALA A 177 12.57 -1.13 17.70
C ALA A 177 12.84 -1.60 19.13
N TRP A 178 11.76 -1.94 19.84
CA TRP A 178 11.84 -2.53 21.18
C TRP A 178 10.61 -3.39 21.44
N GLN A 179 10.67 -4.17 22.49
CA GLN A 179 9.58 -5.03 22.93
C GLN A 179 9.03 -4.55 24.26
N GLU A 180 7.70 -4.50 24.37
CA GLU A 180 6.97 -4.25 25.62
C GLU A 180 5.99 -5.40 25.88
N GLY A 181 6.36 -6.33 26.77
CA GLY A 181 5.58 -7.55 26.98
C GLY A 181 5.43 -8.36 25.70
N GLU A 182 4.20 -8.60 25.24
CA GLU A 182 3.88 -9.32 23.99
C GLU A 182 3.74 -8.40 22.78
N VAL A 183 4.21 -7.15 22.87
CA VAL A 183 4.08 -6.14 21.81
C VAL A 183 5.46 -5.78 21.27
N LEU A 184 5.59 -5.85 19.95
CA LEU A 184 6.69 -5.25 19.18
C LEU A 184 6.32 -3.82 18.84
N LEU A 185 7.22 -2.90 19.15
CA LEU A 185 7.14 -1.50 18.77
C LEU A 185 8.26 -1.19 17.78
N VAL A 186 7.89 -0.65 16.61
CA VAL A 186 8.86 -0.19 15.60
C VAL A 186 8.55 1.27 15.30
N GLN A 187 9.50 2.15 15.55
CA GLN A 187 9.34 3.59 15.49
C GLN A 187 10.22 4.21 14.41
N VAL A 188 9.63 5.12 13.66
CA VAL A 188 10.34 6.05 12.78
C VAL A 188 10.07 7.47 13.27
N GLU A 189 11.13 8.19 13.61
CA GLU A 189 11.09 9.57 14.03
C GLU A 189 11.89 10.42 13.04
N ASP A 190 11.34 11.53 12.60
CA ASP A 190 12.03 12.55 11.82
C ASP A 190 12.03 13.90 12.55
N ASN A 191 13.07 14.69 12.34
CA ASN A 191 13.16 16.07 12.80
C ASN A 191 12.80 17.08 11.70
N GLY A 192 11.83 16.73 10.87
CA GLY A 192 11.36 17.52 9.76
C GLY A 192 10.43 18.67 10.14
N VAL A 193 9.58 19.06 9.19
CA VAL A 193 8.67 20.21 9.37
C VAL A 193 7.49 19.92 10.30
N GLY A 194 7.19 18.65 10.59
CA GLY A 194 6.05 18.25 11.40
C GLY A 194 4.70 18.63 10.80
N MET A 195 3.63 18.40 11.55
CA MET A 195 2.24 18.64 11.14
C MET A 195 1.51 19.58 12.11
N GLU A 196 0.53 20.30 11.58
CA GLU A 196 -0.43 21.04 12.40
C GLU A 196 -1.39 20.08 13.11
N PRO A 197 -1.90 20.42 14.31
CA PRO A 197 -2.85 19.57 15.03
C PRO A 197 -4.09 19.16 14.20
N GLN A 198 -4.57 20.04 13.34
CA GLN A 198 -5.71 19.77 12.44
C GLN A 198 -5.38 18.72 11.37
N GLN A 199 -4.15 18.67 10.89
CA GLN A 199 -3.70 17.66 9.93
C GLN A 199 -3.54 16.30 10.62
N LEU A 200 -3.03 16.31 11.84
CA LEU A 200 -2.81 15.10 12.64
C LEU A 200 -4.15 14.43 13.02
N SER A 201 -5.17 15.20 13.42
CA SER A 201 -6.48 14.64 13.79
C SER A 201 -7.18 13.93 12.65
N VAL A 202 -6.99 14.40 11.41
CA VAL A 202 -7.62 13.80 10.22
C VAL A 202 -6.86 12.56 9.72
N LEU A 203 -5.59 12.39 10.11
CA LEU A 203 -4.68 11.42 9.50
C LEU A 203 -5.07 9.96 9.76
N LEU A 204 -5.61 9.65 10.94
CA LEU A 204 -6.06 8.32 11.36
C LEU A 204 -7.59 8.21 11.52
N GLU A 205 -8.33 9.32 11.36
CA GLU A 205 -9.79 9.29 11.37
C GLU A 205 -10.34 8.69 10.07
N ASN A 206 -11.52 8.05 10.19
CA ASN A 206 -12.26 7.45 9.06
C ASN A 206 -12.88 8.51 8.13
N VAL A 207 -12.06 9.40 7.55
CA VAL A 207 -12.54 10.36 6.55
C VAL A 207 -12.73 9.62 5.22
N PRO A 208 -13.89 9.80 4.52
CA PRO A 208 -14.12 9.16 3.22
C PRO A 208 -13.01 9.51 2.23
N GLU A 209 -12.55 8.52 1.47
CA GLU A 209 -11.43 8.59 0.51
C GLU A 209 -11.47 9.79 -0.46
N ARG A 210 -12.62 10.41 -0.65
CA ARG A 210 -12.82 11.55 -1.56
C ARG A 210 -12.28 12.89 -1.07
N GLN A 211 -11.82 12.99 0.19
CA GLN A 211 -11.36 14.26 0.78
C GLN A 211 -9.87 14.30 1.14
N THR A 212 -9.14 13.18 1.04
CA THR A 212 -7.72 13.13 1.35
C THR A 212 -6.89 13.20 0.07
N HIS A 213 -6.45 14.39 -0.32
CA HIS A 213 -5.47 14.56 -1.39
C HIS A 213 -4.05 14.20 -0.87
N GLY A 214 -3.63 12.96 -1.05
CA GLY A 214 -2.21 12.59 -1.23
C GLY A 214 -1.40 12.17 0.00
N THR A 215 -1.59 12.67 1.22
CA THR A 215 -0.61 12.51 2.30
C THR A 215 -0.98 11.56 3.44
N GLY A 216 -2.25 11.19 3.58
CA GLY A 216 -2.72 10.34 4.69
C GLY A 216 -3.07 8.90 4.29
N ILE A 217 -3.31 8.63 3.00
CA ILE A 217 -3.85 7.35 2.52
C ILE A 217 -2.91 6.19 2.85
N GLY A 218 -1.61 6.36 2.71
CA GLY A 218 -0.63 5.31 2.94
C GLY A 218 -0.57 4.86 4.40
N LEU A 219 -0.51 5.81 5.34
CA LEU A 219 -0.47 5.52 6.78
C LEU A 219 -1.78 4.90 7.26
N LEU A 220 -2.92 5.44 6.82
CA LEU A 220 -4.24 4.89 7.14
C LEU A 220 -4.40 3.45 6.62
N ASN A 221 -3.92 3.16 5.41
CA ASN A 221 -3.97 1.81 4.85
C ASN A 221 -3.14 0.81 5.65
N ILE A 222 -1.93 1.21 6.11
CA ILE A 222 -1.13 0.35 7.01
C ILE A 222 -1.86 0.16 8.33
N HIS A 223 -2.39 1.22 8.94
CA HIS A 223 -3.13 1.14 10.20
C HIS A 223 -4.29 0.15 10.11
N ARG A 224 -5.16 0.29 9.10
CA ARG A 224 -6.30 -0.61 8.85
C ARG A 224 -5.85 -2.04 8.55
N ARG A 225 -4.77 -2.22 7.78
CA ARG A 225 -4.22 -3.54 7.48
C ARG A 225 -3.76 -4.24 8.75
N ILE A 226 -3.05 -3.55 9.64
CA ILE A 226 -2.60 -4.09 10.92
C ILE A 226 -3.79 -4.46 11.80
N GLN A 227 -4.79 -3.58 11.93
CA GLN A 227 -5.99 -3.86 12.72
C GLN A 227 -6.77 -5.06 12.17
N ARG A 228 -6.88 -5.18 10.85
CA ARG A 228 -7.56 -6.31 10.21
C ARG A 228 -6.89 -7.66 10.52
N PHE A 229 -5.54 -7.69 10.59
CA PHE A 229 -4.80 -8.93 10.82
C PHE A 229 -4.59 -9.26 12.29
N TYR A 230 -4.49 -8.26 13.15
CA TYR A 230 -4.04 -8.44 14.53
C TYR A 230 -5.05 -7.92 15.57
N GLY A 231 -6.12 -7.25 15.14
CA GLY A 231 -7.15 -6.66 16.02
C GLY A 231 -6.88 -5.19 16.37
N ASP A 232 -7.89 -4.55 16.94
CA ASP A 232 -7.94 -3.09 17.17
C ASP A 232 -6.90 -2.56 18.17
N ASN A 233 -6.29 -3.45 18.97
CA ASN A 233 -5.22 -3.08 19.92
C ASN A 233 -3.88 -2.80 19.23
N TYR A 234 -3.77 -3.09 17.94
CA TYR A 234 -2.57 -2.92 17.12
C TYR A 234 -2.80 -1.87 16.04
N GLY A 235 -1.73 -1.36 15.44
CA GLY A 235 -1.84 -0.35 14.39
C GLY A 235 -0.73 0.68 14.45
N LEU A 236 -1.00 1.87 13.97
CA LEU A 236 -0.11 3.03 14.02
C LEU A 236 -0.49 3.99 15.13
N GLN A 237 0.51 4.53 15.80
CA GLN A 237 0.44 5.73 16.63
C GLN A 237 1.26 6.82 15.95
N VAL A 238 0.72 8.03 15.86
CA VAL A 238 1.37 9.17 15.20
C VAL A 238 1.36 10.35 16.14
N GLU A 239 2.53 10.92 16.38
CA GLU A 239 2.74 12.13 17.14
C GLU A 239 3.50 13.11 16.26
N SER A 240 3.07 14.36 16.21
CA SER A 240 3.74 15.37 15.39
C SER A 240 3.58 16.75 15.99
N ILE A 241 4.65 17.53 15.88
CA ILE A 241 4.67 18.93 16.32
C ILE A 241 5.26 19.75 15.16
N LYS A 242 4.51 20.74 14.69
CA LYS A 242 4.97 21.63 13.64
C LYS A 242 6.29 22.30 13.98
N GLY A 243 7.24 22.24 13.05
CA GLY A 243 8.60 22.77 13.22
C GLY A 243 9.56 21.88 14.01
N THR A 244 9.07 20.78 14.59
CA THR A 244 9.90 19.86 15.39
C THR A 244 10.11 18.52 14.69
N GLY A 245 9.05 17.94 14.09
CA GLY A 245 9.10 16.67 13.38
C GLY A 245 7.91 15.78 13.64
N THR A 246 8.03 14.52 13.21
CA THR A 246 6.99 13.51 13.34
C THR A 246 7.56 12.21 13.88
N VAL A 247 6.80 11.57 14.75
CA VAL A 247 7.07 10.22 15.29
C VAL A 247 5.92 9.31 14.89
N VAL A 248 6.24 8.22 14.20
CA VAL A 248 5.27 7.18 13.84
C VAL A 248 5.71 5.85 14.43
N THR A 249 4.86 5.25 15.25
CA THR A 249 5.13 3.98 15.91
C THR A 249 4.18 2.90 15.40
N LEU A 250 4.74 1.82 14.86
CA LEU A 250 4.04 0.56 14.57
C LEU A 250 3.91 -0.22 15.87
N ARG A 251 2.68 -0.60 16.21
CA ARG A 251 2.35 -1.47 17.34
C ARG A 251 1.86 -2.80 16.82
N LEU A 252 2.61 -3.89 17.06
CA LEU A 252 2.40 -5.22 16.49
C LEU A 252 2.51 -6.30 17.58
N PRO A 253 1.86 -7.47 17.43
CA PRO A 253 2.14 -8.61 18.31
C PRO A 253 3.51 -9.20 18.01
N ILE A 254 4.16 -9.76 19.02
CA ILE A 254 5.40 -10.54 18.84
C ILE A 254 5.08 -11.81 18.04
N ARG A 255 5.71 -11.95 16.87
CA ARG A 255 5.60 -13.12 15.98
C ARG A 255 6.93 -13.39 15.31
N ARG A 256 7.41 -14.63 15.38
CA ARG A 256 8.63 -15.06 14.67
C ARG A 256 8.26 -15.93 13.48
N LYS A 257 9.08 -15.88 12.43
CA LYS A 257 9.00 -16.86 11.34
C LYS A 257 9.40 -18.21 11.94
N GLU A 258 8.44 -19.15 12.01
CA GLU A 258 8.79 -20.52 12.35
C GLU A 258 9.71 -21.05 11.24
N HIS A 259 10.86 -21.61 11.63
CA HIS A 259 11.74 -22.29 10.69
C HIS A 259 11.01 -23.57 10.26
N ALA A 260 10.47 -23.57 9.01
CA ALA A 260 9.95 -24.77 8.37
C ALA A 260 11.08 -25.66 7.86
#